data_b9e108b3ce9b3f8e8b2b777b1ef258e6
#
_entry.id   b9e108b3ce9b3f8e8b2b777b1ef258e6
#
_cell.length_a   1.000
_cell.length_b   1.000
_cell.length_c   1.000
_cell.angle_alpha   90.00
_cell.angle_beta   90.00
_cell.angle_gamma   90.00
#
_symmetry.space_group_name_H-M   'P 1'
#
loop_
_entity.id
_entity.type
_entity.pdbx_description
1 polymer ?
#
loop_
_entity_poly.entity_id
_entity_poly.type
_entity_poly.pdbx_seq_one_letter_code
_entity_poly.pdbx_strand_id
1 'polypeptide(L)'
;MFSGLRNNNILYILEKTDDGLKVQTGQVVSVSNPQPKYKQFNATTPNFTAQPEMVVDVKVKVDNEELEFKQLGANLSIANSGNLIVSDSREAINAEVDGIVAMSRQHIDATPFHEKIIATSDEVKRIINPAFAKEKEQEEKIGMLEEKMSGREGTLNQMMGLLSEAVNHSKSKTKVKED
;
A
#
# COMPACT_ATOMS: atom_id res chain seq x y z
N MET A 1 -26.73 10.94 9.82
CA MET A 1 -26.66 10.03 10.98
C MET A 1 -27.27 8.70 10.61
N PHE A 2 -26.60 7.61 10.91
CA PHE A 2 -27.06 6.28 10.48
C PHE A 2 -28.39 5.85 11.08
N SER A 3 -28.75 6.30 12.28
CA SER A 3 -30.06 6.06 12.88
C SER A 3 -31.24 6.72 12.12
N GLY A 4 -30.96 7.73 11.29
CA GLY A 4 -31.95 8.41 10.47
C GLY A 4 -32.15 7.81 9.09
N LEU A 5 -31.32 6.81 8.70
CA LEU A 5 -31.42 6.14 7.41
C LEU A 5 -32.74 5.35 7.31
N ARG A 6 -33.31 5.34 6.12
CA ARG A 6 -34.53 4.61 5.77
C ARG A 6 -34.28 3.84 4.47
N ASN A 7 -35.17 2.90 4.19
CA ASN A 7 -35.16 2.18 2.92
C ASN A 7 -35.15 3.17 1.76
N ASN A 8 -34.39 2.87 0.73
CA ASN A 8 -34.15 3.67 -0.46
C ASN A 8 -33.29 4.93 -0.26
N ASN A 9 -32.78 5.20 0.95
CA ASN A 9 -31.74 6.21 1.09
C ASN A 9 -30.45 5.77 0.38
N ILE A 10 -29.64 6.74 -0.02
CA ILE A 10 -28.33 6.47 -0.63
C ILE A 10 -27.28 6.42 0.47
N LEU A 11 -26.43 5.39 0.46
CA LEU A 11 -25.24 5.29 1.24
C LEU A 11 -24.02 5.39 0.29
N TYR A 12 -23.07 6.24 0.64
CA TYR A 12 -21.82 6.40 -0.08
C TYR A 12 -20.79 5.47 0.54
N ILE A 13 -20.05 4.75 -0.30
CA ILE A 13 -19.06 3.77 0.11
C ILE A 13 -17.75 4.13 -0.57
N LEU A 14 -16.76 4.51 0.19
CA LEU A 14 -15.40 4.78 -0.27
C LEU A 14 -14.51 3.58 0.07
N GLU A 15 -13.93 2.97 -0.91
CA GLU A 15 -13.00 1.85 -0.78
C GLU A 15 -11.57 2.31 -1.00
N LYS A 16 -10.68 1.90 -0.08
CA LYS A 16 -9.24 2.06 -0.21
C LYS A 16 -8.66 0.76 -0.78
N THR A 17 -8.15 0.83 -2.00
CA THR A 17 -7.52 -0.29 -2.70
C THR A 17 -6.04 0.00 -2.95
N ASP A 18 -5.28 -1.00 -3.34
CA ASP A 18 -3.86 -0.83 -3.71
C ASP A 18 -3.69 0.08 -4.93
N ASP A 19 -4.71 0.13 -5.82
CA ASP A 19 -4.73 0.99 -7.00
C ASP A 19 -5.22 2.43 -6.70
N GLY A 20 -5.66 2.72 -5.46
CA GLY A 20 -6.15 4.03 -5.04
C GLY A 20 -7.54 3.99 -4.41
N LEU A 21 -8.28 5.07 -4.59
CA LEU A 21 -9.61 5.25 -4.01
C LEU A 21 -10.69 4.94 -5.04
N LYS A 22 -11.70 4.16 -4.63
CA LYS A 22 -12.91 3.90 -5.41
C LYS A 22 -14.12 4.33 -4.61
N VAL A 23 -15.08 4.98 -5.28
CA VAL A 23 -16.36 5.36 -4.66
C VAL A 23 -17.49 4.63 -5.35
N GLN A 24 -18.41 4.11 -4.54
CA GLN A 24 -19.62 3.46 -4.98
C GLN A 24 -20.81 4.04 -4.20
N THR A 25 -21.99 3.91 -4.74
CA THR A 25 -23.23 4.26 -4.03
C THR A 25 -24.11 3.04 -3.94
N GLY A 26 -24.67 2.84 -2.76
CA GLY A 26 -25.62 1.77 -2.52
C GLY A 26 -26.95 2.30 -2.02
N GLN A 27 -28.01 1.55 -2.32
CA GLN A 27 -29.34 1.84 -1.84
C GLN A 27 -29.61 1.08 -0.56
N VAL A 28 -30.00 1.77 0.50
CA VAL A 28 -30.32 1.15 1.79
C VAL A 28 -31.56 0.26 1.64
N VAL A 29 -31.39 -1.01 1.97
CA VAL A 29 -32.46 -2.02 1.96
C VAL A 29 -33.14 -2.11 3.32
N SER A 30 -32.36 -2.10 4.39
CA SER A 30 -32.89 -2.13 5.76
C SER A 30 -31.91 -1.55 6.76
N VAL A 31 -32.44 -1.03 7.85
CA VAL A 31 -31.68 -0.52 9.00
C VAL A 31 -32.25 -1.15 10.26
N SER A 32 -31.40 -1.66 11.14
CA SER A 32 -31.83 -2.19 12.44
C SER A 32 -32.27 -1.07 13.38
N ASN A 33 -33.05 -1.40 14.38
CA ASN A 33 -33.25 -0.48 15.50
C ASN A 33 -31.93 -0.22 16.22
N PRO A 34 -31.71 0.99 16.77
CA PRO A 34 -30.54 1.28 17.57
C PRO A 34 -30.44 0.35 18.76
N GLN A 35 -29.28 -0.28 18.94
CA GLN A 35 -28.99 -1.20 20.03
C GLN A 35 -27.68 -0.83 20.72
N PRO A 36 -27.51 -1.12 22.02
CA PRO A 36 -26.26 -0.86 22.70
C PRO A 36 -25.12 -1.69 22.10
N LYS A 37 -23.98 -1.06 21.85
CA LYS A 37 -22.77 -1.77 21.46
C LYS A 37 -22.26 -2.60 22.64
N TYR A 38 -22.26 -3.91 22.52
CA TYR A 38 -21.71 -4.78 23.54
C TYR A 38 -20.18 -4.63 23.57
N LYS A 39 -19.68 -3.95 24.60
CA LYS A 39 -18.24 -3.99 24.90
C LYS A 39 -17.92 -5.37 25.42
N GLN A 40 -16.93 -6.05 24.82
CA GLN A 40 -16.37 -7.24 25.45
C GLN A 40 -15.89 -6.86 26.85
N PHE A 41 -16.39 -7.54 27.86
CA PHE A 41 -16.09 -7.30 29.27
C PHE A 41 -14.61 -7.61 29.50
N ASN A 42 -13.77 -6.59 29.55
CA ASN A 42 -12.46 -6.73 30.18
C ASN A 42 -12.64 -6.49 31.68
N ALA A 43 -12.49 -7.55 32.45
CA ALA A 43 -12.79 -7.62 33.89
C ALA A 43 -11.93 -6.67 34.78
N THR A 44 -11.03 -5.85 34.20
CA THR A 44 -10.04 -5.07 34.96
C THR A 44 -10.43 -3.64 35.28
N THR A 45 -11.47 -3.06 34.67
CA THR A 45 -11.97 -1.72 35.04
C THR A 45 -13.45 -1.58 34.72
N PRO A 46 -14.35 -1.70 35.73
CA PRO A 46 -15.75 -1.39 35.52
C PRO A 46 -15.93 0.14 35.47
N ASN A 47 -15.89 0.73 34.26
CA ASN A 47 -16.31 2.11 34.05
C ASN A 47 -17.85 2.17 33.96
N PHE A 48 -18.50 2.32 35.09
CA PHE A 48 -19.96 2.40 35.23
C PHE A 48 -20.57 3.74 34.75
N THR A 49 -19.77 4.70 34.27
CA THR A 49 -20.25 6.06 33.95
C THR A 49 -20.36 6.37 32.44
N ALA A 50 -19.94 5.46 31.56
CA ALA A 50 -20.07 5.69 30.12
C ALA A 50 -21.47 5.22 29.64
N GLN A 51 -22.28 6.12 29.12
CA GLN A 51 -23.50 5.76 28.40
C GLN A 51 -23.11 4.77 27.26
N PRO A 52 -23.90 3.70 27.06
CA PRO A 52 -23.61 2.73 26.00
C PRO A 52 -23.69 3.44 24.65
N GLU A 53 -22.65 3.24 23.85
CA GLU A 53 -22.66 3.67 22.46
C GLU A 53 -23.76 2.91 21.71
N MET A 54 -24.71 3.65 21.12
CA MET A 54 -25.78 3.05 20.33
C MET A 54 -25.30 2.80 18.92
N VAL A 55 -25.59 1.63 18.38
CA VAL A 55 -25.21 1.21 17.02
C VAL A 55 -26.41 0.70 16.24
N VAL A 56 -26.29 0.74 14.92
CA VAL A 56 -27.25 0.18 13.97
C VAL A 56 -26.53 -0.70 12.97
N ASP A 57 -27.23 -1.71 12.46
CA ASP A 57 -26.78 -2.50 11.32
C ASP A 57 -27.54 -2.02 10.07
N VAL A 58 -26.82 -1.81 8.98
CA VAL A 58 -27.36 -1.29 7.73
C VAL A 58 -27.09 -2.27 6.60
N LYS A 59 -28.14 -2.72 5.92
CA LYS A 59 -28.04 -3.50 4.68
C LYS A 59 -28.21 -2.60 3.47
N VAL A 60 -27.31 -2.73 2.53
CA VAL A 60 -27.24 -1.86 1.35
C VAL A 60 -27.10 -2.72 0.11
N LYS A 61 -27.84 -2.39 -0.92
CA LYS A 61 -27.67 -2.97 -2.25
C LYS A 61 -26.77 -2.10 -3.10
N VAL A 62 -25.66 -2.64 -3.56
CA VAL A 62 -24.72 -2.03 -4.49
C VAL A 62 -24.78 -2.85 -5.76
N ASP A 63 -25.21 -2.26 -6.85
CA ASP A 63 -25.47 -2.95 -8.12
C ASP A 63 -26.35 -4.21 -7.91
N ASN A 64 -25.77 -5.41 -7.96
CA ASN A 64 -26.48 -6.68 -7.78
C ASN A 64 -26.09 -7.42 -6.48
N GLU A 65 -25.25 -6.81 -5.65
CA GLU A 65 -24.77 -7.40 -4.41
C GLU A 65 -25.37 -6.72 -3.19
N GLU A 66 -25.61 -7.49 -2.14
CA GLU A 66 -26.01 -6.95 -0.84
C GLU A 66 -24.82 -6.93 0.10
N LEU A 67 -24.51 -5.75 0.62
CA LEU A 67 -23.50 -5.53 1.64
C LEU A 67 -24.16 -5.25 2.99
N GLU A 68 -23.62 -5.83 4.06
CA GLU A 68 -24.09 -5.59 5.41
C GLU A 68 -23.01 -4.89 6.23
N PHE A 69 -23.32 -3.70 6.71
CA PHE A 69 -22.47 -2.93 7.62
C PHE A 69 -22.99 -3.04 9.03
N LYS A 70 -22.22 -3.69 9.90
CA LYS A 70 -22.60 -3.96 11.29
C LYS A 70 -22.03 -2.94 12.25
N GLN A 71 -22.78 -2.66 13.30
CA GLN A 71 -22.36 -1.83 14.43
C GLN A 71 -21.90 -0.40 14.03
N LEU A 72 -22.57 0.19 13.05
CA LEU A 72 -22.34 1.62 12.73
C LEU A 72 -22.87 2.49 13.87
N GLY A 73 -22.08 3.47 14.31
CA GLY A 73 -22.51 4.37 15.38
C GLY A 73 -23.79 5.12 15.02
N ALA A 74 -24.87 4.91 15.77
CA ALA A 74 -26.20 5.42 15.44
C ALA A 74 -26.24 6.95 15.22
N ASN A 75 -25.42 7.69 15.97
CA ASN A 75 -25.33 9.15 15.92
C ASN A 75 -24.24 9.67 14.98
N LEU A 76 -23.54 8.78 14.28
CA LEU A 76 -22.50 9.14 13.32
C LEU A 76 -23.07 9.24 11.90
N SER A 77 -22.44 10.06 11.08
CA SER A 77 -22.71 10.16 9.64
C SER A 77 -21.64 9.50 8.77
N ILE A 78 -20.53 9.10 9.38
CA ILE A 78 -19.43 8.42 8.71
C ILE A 78 -18.88 7.34 9.64
N ALA A 79 -18.50 6.19 9.08
CA ALA A 79 -17.92 5.09 9.83
C ALA A 79 -16.96 4.29 8.95
N ASN A 80 -15.95 3.69 9.61
CA ASN A 80 -15.01 2.77 8.99
C ASN A 80 -15.46 1.33 9.20
N SER A 81 -15.43 0.54 8.14
CA SER A 81 -15.73 -0.90 8.15
C SER A 81 -14.65 -1.62 7.34
N GLY A 82 -13.55 -2.02 8.00
CA GLY A 82 -12.38 -2.60 7.33
C GLY A 82 -11.69 -1.58 6.43
N ASN A 83 -11.56 -1.89 5.13
CA ASN A 83 -11.01 -1.00 4.11
C ASN A 83 -12.08 -0.06 3.49
N LEU A 84 -13.33 -0.18 3.95
CA LEU A 84 -14.44 0.63 3.47
C LEU A 84 -14.74 1.77 4.45
N ILE A 85 -15.04 2.92 3.91
CA ILE A 85 -15.58 4.07 4.63
C ILE A 85 -16.99 4.31 4.12
N VAL A 86 -17.95 4.33 5.01
CA VAL A 86 -19.35 4.47 4.66
C VAL A 86 -19.94 5.76 5.25
N SER A 87 -20.80 6.42 4.49
CA SER A 87 -21.46 7.66 4.94
C SER A 87 -22.85 7.84 4.32
N ASP A 88 -23.73 8.46 5.09
CA ASP A 88 -25.03 8.95 4.62
C ASP A 88 -24.92 10.34 3.98
N SER A 89 -23.74 10.97 4.02
CA SER A 89 -23.47 12.32 3.50
C SER A 89 -22.36 12.30 2.46
N ARG A 90 -22.65 12.86 1.30
CA ARG A 90 -21.67 13.08 0.24
C ARG A 90 -20.55 14.02 0.69
N GLU A 91 -20.93 15.06 1.43
CA GLU A 91 -19.99 16.05 1.96
C GLU A 91 -19.00 15.43 2.93
N ALA A 92 -19.47 14.48 3.76
CA ALA A 92 -18.60 13.76 4.69
C ALA A 92 -17.59 12.85 3.94
N ILE A 93 -17.99 12.18 2.86
CA ILE A 93 -17.07 11.42 2.00
C ILE A 93 -16.07 12.35 1.32
N ASN A 94 -16.48 13.50 0.80
CA ASN A 94 -15.56 14.46 0.19
C ASN A 94 -14.51 14.94 1.21
N ALA A 95 -14.94 15.31 2.42
CA ALA A 95 -14.01 15.72 3.48
C ALA A 95 -13.02 14.60 3.86
N GLU A 96 -13.47 13.35 3.87
CA GLU A 96 -12.60 12.20 4.13
C GLU A 96 -11.55 12.01 3.00
N VAL A 97 -11.98 12.13 1.74
CA VAL A 97 -11.06 12.08 0.59
C VAL A 97 -10.03 13.20 0.68
N ASP A 98 -10.44 14.42 1.01
CA ASP A 98 -9.52 15.55 1.17
C ASP A 98 -8.51 15.29 2.30
N GLY A 99 -8.97 14.68 3.40
CA GLY A 99 -8.11 14.26 4.51
C GLY A 99 -7.08 13.21 4.08
N ILE A 100 -7.50 12.19 3.32
CA ILE A 100 -6.61 11.16 2.77
C ILE A 100 -5.57 11.78 1.84
N VAL A 101 -5.98 12.70 0.96
CA VAL A 101 -5.07 13.41 0.05
C VAL A 101 -4.06 14.25 0.83
N ALA A 102 -4.50 14.98 1.86
CA ALA A 102 -3.61 15.79 2.69
C ALA A 102 -2.57 14.93 3.41
N MET A 103 -2.98 13.80 4.00
CA MET A 103 -2.07 12.84 4.64
C MET A 103 -1.08 12.24 3.64
N SER A 104 -1.55 11.86 2.45
CA SER A 104 -0.69 11.28 1.41
C SER A 104 0.37 12.29 0.94
N ARG A 105 0.00 13.57 0.77
CA ARG A 105 0.95 14.65 0.45
C ARG A 105 1.98 14.82 1.56
N GLN A 106 1.54 14.84 2.81
CA GLN A 106 2.45 14.94 3.95
C GLN A 106 3.47 13.79 3.99
N HIS A 107 3.06 12.57 3.67
CA HIS A 107 3.98 11.43 3.56
C HIS A 107 4.99 11.60 2.43
N ILE A 108 4.54 12.06 1.26
CA ILE A 108 5.43 12.33 0.12
C ILE A 108 6.43 13.44 0.48
N ASP A 109 5.98 14.52 1.09
CA ASP A 109 6.82 15.65 1.51
C ASP A 109 7.84 15.25 2.60
N ALA A 110 7.51 14.26 3.44
CA ALA A 110 8.41 13.72 4.43
C ALA A 110 9.46 12.74 3.87
N THR A 111 9.26 12.21 2.67
CA THR A 111 10.16 11.23 2.04
C THR A 111 11.62 11.70 1.97
N PRO A 112 11.95 12.94 1.53
CA PRO A 112 13.34 13.41 1.48
C PRO A 112 14.03 13.47 2.85
N PHE A 113 13.26 13.69 3.92
CA PHE A 113 13.79 13.64 5.29
C PHE A 113 14.16 12.20 5.69
N HIS A 114 13.29 11.24 5.41
CA HIS A 114 13.55 9.84 5.70
C HIS A 114 14.71 9.28 4.85
N GLU A 115 14.82 9.68 3.59
CA GLU A 115 15.95 9.36 2.72
C GLU A 115 17.28 9.84 3.31
N LYS A 116 17.32 11.07 3.85
CA LYS A 116 18.51 11.59 4.53
C LYS A 116 18.87 10.79 5.78
N ILE A 117 17.87 10.41 6.59
CA ILE A 117 18.12 9.55 7.76
C ILE A 117 18.73 8.21 7.31
N ILE A 118 18.17 7.58 6.28
CA ILE A 118 18.69 6.32 5.75
C ILE A 118 20.13 6.51 5.24
N ALA A 119 20.37 7.54 4.42
CA ALA A 119 21.69 7.82 3.85
C ALA A 119 22.76 8.06 4.92
N THR A 120 22.40 8.71 6.04
CA THR A 120 23.35 9.00 7.12
C THR A 120 23.46 7.89 8.16
N SER A 121 22.52 6.95 8.19
CA SER A 121 22.46 5.90 9.21
C SER A 121 23.69 4.99 9.20
N ASP A 122 24.19 4.66 8.02
CA ASP A 122 25.34 3.78 7.85
C ASP A 122 26.62 4.46 8.35
N GLU A 123 26.77 5.76 8.13
CA GLU A 123 27.91 6.51 8.67
C GLU A 123 27.89 6.57 10.19
N VAL A 124 26.73 6.82 10.78
CA VAL A 124 26.55 6.79 12.25
C VAL A 124 26.88 5.40 12.80
N LYS A 125 26.41 4.33 12.14
CA LYS A 125 26.71 2.94 12.55
C LYS A 125 28.20 2.62 12.44
N ARG A 126 28.91 3.11 11.41
CA ARG A 126 30.36 2.94 11.25
C ARG A 126 31.13 3.58 12.41
N ILE A 127 30.67 4.75 12.88
CA ILE A 127 31.30 5.45 14.02
C ILE A 127 31.09 4.70 15.33
N ILE A 128 29.87 4.21 15.55
CA ILE A 128 29.48 3.58 16.83
C ILE A 128 29.98 2.12 16.91
N ASN A 129 30.01 1.41 15.78
CA ASN A 129 30.31 -0.01 15.73
C ASN A 129 31.44 -0.32 14.72
N PRO A 130 32.69 -0.55 15.21
CA PRO A 130 33.82 -0.87 14.33
C PRO A 130 33.66 -2.19 13.55
N ALA A 131 32.87 -3.13 14.05
CA ALA A 131 32.57 -4.38 13.32
C ALA A 131 31.72 -4.11 12.10
N PHE A 132 30.69 -3.27 12.24
CA PHE A 132 29.84 -2.82 11.13
C PHE A 132 30.65 -2.08 10.06
N ALA A 133 31.62 -1.25 10.48
CA ALA A 133 32.50 -0.55 9.54
C ALA A 133 33.29 -1.52 8.64
N LYS A 134 33.82 -2.60 9.21
CA LYS A 134 34.55 -3.64 8.46
C LYS A 134 33.66 -4.45 7.54
N GLU A 135 32.45 -4.78 7.99
CA GLU A 135 31.47 -5.50 7.20
C GLU A 135 31.06 -4.70 5.95
N LYS A 136 30.76 -3.41 6.13
CA LYS A 136 30.45 -2.49 5.02
C LYS A 136 31.60 -2.32 4.04
N GLU A 137 32.84 -2.22 4.52
CA GLU A 137 34.01 -2.15 3.65
C GLU A 137 34.17 -3.44 2.81
N GLN A 138 33.83 -4.59 3.37
CA GLN A 138 33.85 -5.86 2.66
C GLN A 138 32.73 -5.93 1.60
N GLU A 139 31.51 -5.50 1.93
CA GLU A 139 30.39 -5.42 0.98
C GLU A 139 30.73 -4.51 -0.21
N GLU A 140 31.29 -3.33 0.05
CA GLU A 140 31.72 -2.40 -1.00
C GLU A 140 32.79 -3.02 -1.92
N LYS A 141 33.76 -3.75 -1.35
CA LYS A 141 34.80 -4.46 -2.12
C LYS A 141 34.19 -5.59 -2.96
N ILE A 142 33.25 -6.33 -2.41
CA ILE A 142 32.53 -7.40 -3.14
C ILE A 142 31.77 -6.79 -4.30
N GLY A 143 30.98 -5.73 -4.10
CA GLY A 143 30.25 -5.05 -5.16
C GLY A 143 31.16 -4.53 -6.30
N MET A 144 32.32 -3.92 -5.95
CA MET A 144 33.29 -3.50 -6.96
C MET A 144 33.91 -4.66 -7.74
N LEU A 145 34.09 -5.81 -7.10
CA LEU A 145 34.61 -7.00 -7.76
C LEU A 145 33.57 -7.63 -8.70
N GLU A 146 32.32 -7.69 -8.27
CA GLU A 146 31.20 -8.17 -9.09
C GLU A 146 30.99 -7.31 -10.34
N GLU A 147 31.05 -5.98 -10.20
CA GLU A 147 30.97 -5.05 -11.33
C GLU A 147 32.13 -5.28 -12.33
N LYS A 148 33.36 -5.44 -11.83
CA LYS A 148 34.54 -5.75 -12.67
C LYS A 148 34.40 -7.11 -13.36
N MET A 149 33.87 -8.12 -12.70
CA MET A 149 33.63 -9.43 -13.29
C MET A 149 32.58 -9.36 -14.40
N SER A 150 31.47 -8.71 -14.14
CA SER A 150 30.42 -8.51 -15.16
C SER A 150 30.95 -7.74 -16.39
N GLY A 151 31.74 -6.71 -16.18
CA GLY A 151 32.41 -5.99 -17.27
C GLY A 151 33.35 -6.87 -18.09
N ARG A 152 34.11 -7.77 -17.42
CA ARG A 152 35.00 -8.74 -18.12
C ARG A 152 34.21 -9.78 -18.89
N GLU A 153 33.12 -10.31 -18.33
CA GLU A 153 32.24 -11.25 -19.04
C GLU A 153 31.65 -10.63 -20.29
N GLY A 154 31.21 -9.37 -20.22
CA GLY A 154 30.73 -8.63 -21.38
C GLY A 154 31.82 -8.51 -22.47
N THR A 155 33.05 -8.19 -22.08
CA THR A 155 34.19 -8.09 -23.00
C THR A 155 34.54 -9.44 -23.61
N LEU A 156 34.55 -10.52 -22.83
CA LEU A 156 34.81 -11.88 -23.31
C LEU A 156 33.72 -12.32 -24.32
N ASN A 157 32.47 -12.05 -24.06
CA ASN A 157 31.36 -12.37 -24.98
C ASN A 157 31.48 -11.60 -26.30
N GLN A 158 31.89 -10.33 -26.27
CA GLN A 158 32.19 -9.56 -27.48
C GLN A 158 33.37 -10.13 -28.27
N MET A 159 34.47 -10.53 -27.58
CA MET A 159 35.62 -11.15 -28.23
C MET A 159 35.25 -12.51 -28.84
N MET A 160 34.45 -13.32 -28.15
CA MET A 160 33.96 -14.60 -28.70
C MET A 160 33.06 -14.39 -29.94
N GLY A 161 32.23 -13.36 -29.92
CA GLY A 161 31.43 -12.97 -31.09
C GLY A 161 32.31 -12.62 -32.30
N LEU A 162 33.28 -11.75 -32.10
CA LEU A 162 34.21 -11.34 -33.16
C LEU A 162 35.07 -12.53 -33.70
N LEU A 163 35.52 -13.41 -32.83
CA LEU A 163 36.22 -14.64 -33.20
C LEU A 163 35.35 -15.56 -34.02
N SER A 164 34.10 -15.74 -33.61
CA SER A 164 33.12 -16.55 -34.36
C SER A 164 32.87 -16.02 -35.78
N GLU A 165 32.72 -14.70 -35.91
CA GLU A 165 32.58 -14.02 -37.20
C GLU A 165 33.82 -14.19 -38.09
N ALA A 166 35.03 -14.01 -37.52
CA ALA A 166 36.28 -14.17 -38.21
C ALA A 166 36.49 -15.62 -38.73
N VAL A 167 36.17 -16.61 -37.90
CA VAL A 167 36.21 -18.05 -38.28
C VAL A 167 35.24 -18.35 -39.39
N ASN A 168 34.02 -17.84 -39.34
CA ASN A 168 33.02 -18.05 -40.38
C ASN A 168 33.43 -17.37 -41.71
N HIS A 169 34.06 -16.21 -41.63
CA HIS A 169 34.54 -15.49 -42.83
C HIS A 169 35.75 -16.20 -43.47
N SER A 170 36.62 -16.82 -42.65
CA SER A 170 37.74 -17.62 -43.19
C SER A 170 37.25 -18.92 -43.86
N LYS A 171 36.22 -19.60 -43.31
CA LYS A 171 35.61 -20.79 -43.91
C LYS A 171 34.89 -20.51 -45.26
N SER A 172 34.31 -19.32 -45.42
CA SER A 172 33.67 -18.91 -46.66
C SER A 172 34.68 -18.62 -47.78
N LYS A 173 35.88 -18.12 -47.45
CA LYS A 173 36.95 -17.87 -48.46
C LYS A 173 37.66 -19.14 -48.92
N THR A 174 37.69 -20.21 -48.13
CA THR A 174 38.30 -21.49 -48.51
C THR A 174 37.41 -22.28 -49.46
N LYS A 175 36.07 -22.12 -49.39
CA LYS A 175 35.14 -22.80 -50.32
C LYS A 175 35.09 -22.21 -51.73
N VAL A 176 35.58 -20.98 -51.93
CA VAL A 176 35.56 -20.29 -53.26
C VAL A 176 36.84 -20.59 -54.09
N LYS A 177 37.78 -21.37 -53.56
CA LYS A 177 39.04 -21.74 -54.26
C LYS A 177 39.11 -23.20 -54.75
N GLU A 178 38.02 -23.97 -54.64
CA GLU A 178 37.96 -25.37 -55.12
C GLU A 178 36.94 -25.58 -56.24
N ASP A 179 36.52 -24.53 -56.95
CA ASP A 179 35.77 -24.62 -58.21
C ASP A 179 36.59 -24.10 -59.41
#